data_c74ff24f90954304031864e5c5bb2878
#
_entry.id   c74ff24f90954304031864e5c5bb2878
#
_cell.length_a   1.000
_cell.length_b   1.000
_cell.length_c   1.000
_cell.angle_alpha   90.00
_cell.angle_beta   90.00
_cell.angle_gamma   90.00
#
_symmetry.space_group_name_H-M   'P 1'
#
loop_
_entity.id
_entity.type
_entity.pdbx_description
1 polymer ?
#
loop_
_entity_poly.entity_id
_entity_poly.type
_entity_poly.pdbx_seq_one_letter_code
_entity_poly.pdbx_strand_id
1 'polypeptide(L)'
;MKKTILLSLLSLFMVLVVGAQNIYTPMKEFLFEVQTTVGNEKEVQYISMWATDKPWEADSSQHELFYAYHGYCSSDYLAAQWPYTDDVEDTGMIETDAYVWLHPPRWRKLSVLEYFPFPERTKDIVSESKYTRMFIGSVDFLDKWMFLRYKMEVEKIENKIIIHGKAKTRRGEWTEVITYDSEKGFTEMYFSAPGDIEIRFALLDVRNH
;
A
#
# COMPACT_ATOMS: atom_id res chain seq x y z
N MET A 1 -32.76 37.88 26.33
CA MET A 1 -31.45 37.25 26.60
C MET A 1 -31.41 35.72 26.52
N LYS A 2 -32.52 34.96 26.56
CA LYS A 2 -32.46 33.48 26.48
C LYS A 2 -32.37 32.87 25.06
N LYS A 3 -32.67 33.65 24.01
CA LYS A 3 -32.60 33.15 22.60
C LYS A 3 -31.20 33.23 21.97
N THR A 4 -30.33 34.08 22.48
CA THR A 4 -28.98 34.26 21.93
C THR A 4 -28.00 33.19 22.42
N ILE A 5 -28.26 32.60 23.60
CA ILE A 5 -27.44 31.50 24.16
C ILE A 5 -27.67 30.18 23.43
N LEU A 6 -28.87 29.95 22.90
CA LEU A 6 -29.22 28.73 22.18
C LEU A 6 -28.58 28.65 20.80
N LEU A 7 -28.38 29.79 20.12
CA LEU A 7 -27.69 29.84 18.83
C LEU A 7 -26.16 29.62 18.93
N SER A 8 -25.56 30.08 20.03
CA SER A 8 -24.11 29.87 20.25
C SER A 8 -23.77 28.43 20.66
N LEU A 9 -24.69 27.71 21.26
CA LEU A 9 -24.51 26.27 21.53
C LEU A 9 -24.70 25.42 20.28
N LEU A 10 -25.55 25.83 19.33
CA LEU A 10 -25.75 25.10 18.08
C LEU A 10 -24.56 25.25 17.10
N SER A 11 -23.86 26.41 17.18
CA SER A 11 -22.63 26.61 16.36
C SER A 11 -21.40 25.89 16.91
N LEU A 12 -21.40 25.51 18.20
CA LEU A 12 -20.28 24.78 18.82
C LEU A 12 -20.37 23.25 18.56
N PHE A 13 -21.53 22.73 18.12
CA PHE A 13 -21.72 21.33 17.76
C PHE A 13 -21.50 21.02 16.26
N MET A 14 -21.19 22.04 15.43
CA MET A 14 -20.60 21.84 14.11
C MET A 14 -19.08 21.65 14.18
N VAL A 15 -18.57 21.10 15.25
CA VAL A 15 -17.17 20.67 15.34
C VAL A 15 -17.06 19.32 14.65
N LEU A 16 -16.70 19.40 13.37
CA LEU A 16 -15.65 18.56 12.79
C LEU A 16 -15.78 17.07 13.11
N VAL A 17 -16.77 16.41 12.51
CA VAL A 17 -16.51 15.09 11.97
C VAL A 17 -15.61 15.34 10.74
N VAL A 18 -14.33 15.56 10.96
CA VAL A 18 -13.31 15.33 9.95
C VAL A 18 -13.27 13.80 9.86
N GLY A 19 -14.17 13.23 9.09
CA GLY A 19 -14.06 11.85 8.65
C GLY A 19 -12.67 11.71 8.04
N ALA A 20 -11.97 10.63 8.34
CA ALA A 20 -10.67 10.37 7.74
C ALA A 20 -10.90 10.40 6.22
N GLN A 21 -10.32 11.40 5.57
CA GLN A 21 -10.50 11.58 4.12
C GLN A 21 -9.85 10.39 3.42
N ASN A 22 -10.58 9.76 2.49
CA ASN A 22 -10.02 8.72 1.64
C ASN A 22 -8.84 9.29 0.85
N ILE A 23 -7.74 8.56 0.85
CA ILE A 23 -6.48 8.96 0.20
C ILE A 23 -6.48 8.49 -1.24
N TYR A 24 -6.91 7.24 -1.47
CA TYR A 24 -6.92 6.61 -2.79
C TYR A 24 -8.24 6.90 -3.51
N THR A 25 -8.41 8.17 -3.88
CA THR A 25 -9.59 8.61 -4.63
C THR A 25 -9.38 8.48 -6.14
N PRO A 26 -10.45 8.33 -6.95
CA PRO A 26 -10.34 8.21 -8.41
C PRO A 26 -9.62 9.38 -9.10
N MET A 27 -9.49 10.51 -8.40
CA MET A 27 -8.82 11.72 -8.92
C MET A 27 -7.33 11.77 -8.63
N LYS A 28 -6.77 10.74 -7.99
CA LYS A 28 -5.35 10.73 -7.59
C LYS A 28 -4.60 9.57 -8.20
N GLU A 29 -3.41 9.86 -8.65
CA GLU A 29 -2.44 8.90 -9.12
C GLU A 29 -1.16 9.01 -8.30
N PHE A 30 -0.62 7.87 -7.88
CA PHE A 30 0.55 7.73 -7.02
C PHE A 30 1.69 7.13 -7.84
N LEU A 31 2.81 7.82 -7.91
CA LEU A 31 4.00 7.36 -8.62
C LEU A 31 5.01 6.80 -7.62
N PHE A 32 5.43 5.56 -7.83
CA PHE A 32 6.46 4.89 -7.05
C PHE A 32 7.70 4.59 -7.89
N GLU A 33 8.88 4.80 -7.31
CA GLU A 33 10.09 4.10 -7.72
C GLU A 33 10.11 2.73 -7.04
N VAL A 34 10.33 1.69 -7.83
CA VAL A 34 10.38 0.31 -7.35
C VAL A 34 11.72 -0.30 -7.70
N GLN A 35 12.49 -0.62 -6.67
CA GLN A 35 13.77 -1.31 -6.81
C GLN A 35 13.58 -2.79 -6.47
N THR A 36 13.96 -3.67 -7.37
CA THR A 36 13.96 -5.12 -7.15
C THR A 36 15.37 -5.67 -7.21
N THR A 37 15.71 -6.54 -6.27
CA THR A 37 16.95 -7.32 -6.27
C THR A 37 16.60 -8.78 -6.22
N VAL A 38 17.15 -9.61 -7.11
CA VAL A 38 17.00 -11.05 -7.10
C VAL A 38 18.40 -11.64 -7.31
N GLY A 39 19.00 -12.18 -6.27
CA GLY A 39 20.41 -12.57 -6.29
C GLY A 39 21.31 -11.37 -6.59
N ASN A 40 22.05 -11.43 -7.70
CA ASN A 40 22.94 -10.33 -8.13
C ASN A 40 22.29 -9.35 -9.11
N GLU A 41 21.07 -9.61 -9.54
CA GLU A 41 20.35 -8.76 -10.49
C GLU A 41 19.62 -7.65 -9.74
N LYS A 42 19.83 -6.41 -10.17
CA LYS A 42 19.12 -5.23 -9.70
C LYS A 42 18.38 -4.57 -10.84
N GLU A 43 17.14 -4.21 -10.58
CA GLU A 43 16.28 -3.49 -11.52
C GLU A 43 15.60 -2.34 -10.80
N VAL A 44 15.48 -1.20 -11.49
CA VAL A 44 14.69 -0.06 -11.04
C VAL A 44 13.62 0.18 -12.09
N GLN A 45 12.39 0.27 -11.65
CA GLN A 45 11.24 0.59 -12.50
C GLN A 45 10.36 1.62 -11.81
N TYR A 46 9.51 2.26 -12.59
CA TYR A 46 8.53 3.19 -12.07
C TYR A 46 7.13 2.60 -12.26
N ILE A 47 6.31 2.71 -11.23
CA ILE A 47 4.94 2.19 -11.23
C ILE A 47 4.01 3.32 -10.81
N SER A 48 3.03 3.64 -11.65
CA SER A 48 1.91 4.44 -11.19
C SER A 48 0.75 3.56 -10.74
N MET A 49 0.05 4.05 -9.73
CA MET A 49 -1.09 3.38 -9.11
C MET A 49 -2.24 4.38 -8.98
N TRP A 50 -3.44 3.99 -9.39
CA TRP A 50 -4.66 4.79 -9.20
C TRP A 50 -5.87 3.90 -8.97
N ALA A 51 -6.81 4.37 -8.17
CA ALA A 51 -8.09 3.73 -7.95
C ALA A 51 -9.15 4.29 -8.89
N THR A 52 -10.21 3.53 -9.09
CA THR A 52 -11.43 4.03 -9.72
C THR A 52 -12.62 3.91 -8.75
N ASP A 53 -13.77 4.48 -9.12
CA ASP A 53 -15.04 4.33 -8.41
C ASP A 53 -15.81 3.07 -8.82
N LYS A 54 -15.27 2.28 -9.75
CA LYS A 54 -15.89 1.05 -10.24
C LYS A 54 -15.60 -0.13 -9.32
N PRO A 55 -16.55 -1.06 -9.21
CA PRO A 55 -16.27 -2.35 -8.58
C PRO A 55 -15.23 -3.13 -9.37
N TRP A 56 -14.33 -3.81 -8.67
CA TRP A 56 -13.38 -4.71 -9.32
C TRP A 56 -14.10 -5.94 -9.88
N GLU A 57 -13.76 -6.35 -11.11
CA GLU A 57 -14.44 -7.46 -11.81
C GLU A 57 -14.33 -8.80 -11.05
N ALA A 58 -13.15 -9.06 -10.47
CA ALA A 58 -12.91 -10.31 -9.74
C ALA A 58 -13.61 -10.36 -8.37
N ASP A 59 -13.84 -9.21 -7.74
CA ASP A 59 -14.54 -9.10 -6.46
C ASP A 59 -15.24 -7.74 -6.33
N SER A 60 -16.54 -7.72 -6.57
CA SER A 60 -17.36 -6.49 -6.55
C SER A 60 -17.49 -5.82 -5.18
N SER A 61 -16.99 -6.43 -4.10
CA SER A 61 -16.88 -5.79 -2.78
C SER A 61 -15.69 -4.84 -2.67
N GLN A 62 -14.83 -4.81 -3.67
CA GLN A 62 -13.64 -3.99 -3.76
C GLN A 62 -13.76 -2.97 -4.89
N HIS A 63 -13.02 -1.88 -4.80
CA HIS A 63 -12.84 -0.95 -5.89
C HIS A 63 -11.70 -1.42 -6.79
N GLU A 64 -11.80 -1.09 -8.06
CA GLU A 64 -10.78 -1.33 -9.07
C GLU A 64 -9.53 -0.48 -8.77
N LEU A 65 -8.36 -1.12 -8.80
CA LEU A 65 -7.05 -0.51 -8.58
C LEU A 65 -6.13 -0.90 -9.73
N PHE A 66 -5.57 0.08 -10.42
CA PHE A 66 -4.66 -0.13 -11.52
C PHE A 66 -3.20 0.10 -11.11
N TYR A 67 -2.32 -0.69 -11.72
CA TYR A 67 -0.87 -0.48 -11.73
C TYR A 67 -0.40 -0.37 -13.17
N ALA A 68 0.22 0.75 -13.55
CA ALA A 68 0.89 0.91 -14.83
C ALA A 68 2.41 0.87 -14.65
N TYR A 69 3.06 0.04 -15.44
CA TYR A 69 4.50 -0.16 -15.40
C TYR A 69 5.18 0.73 -16.43
N HIS A 70 6.01 1.65 -15.95
CA HIS A 70 6.81 2.52 -16.79
C HIS A 70 8.22 1.95 -16.83
N GLY A 71 8.73 1.62 -18.00
CA GLY A 71 10.11 1.17 -18.17
C GLY A 71 11.14 2.18 -17.66
N TYR A 72 12.39 2.06 -18.03
CA TYR A 72 13.46 2.99 -17.66
C TYR A 72 13.13 4.42 -18.11
N CYS A 73 12.52 5.21 -17.24
CA CYS A 73 12.27 6.62 -17.46
C CYS A 73 13.22 7.41 -16.56
N SER A 74 13.94 8.37 -17.12
CA SER A 74 14.62 9.38 -16.30
C SER A 74 13.58 10.24 -15.60
N SER A 75 13.92 10.78 -14.43
CA SER A 75 13.05 11.70 -13.68
C SER A 75 12.50 12.85 -14.54
N ASP A 76 13.27 13.32 -15.50
CA ASP A 76 12.90 14.39 -16.42
C ASP A 76 11.84 13.95 -17.43
N TYR A 77 11.84 12.69 -17.83
CA TYR A 77 10.84 12.13 -18.72
C TYR A 77 9.49 11.94 -18.00
N LEU A 78 9.52 11.54 -16.74
CA LEU A 78 8.32 11.43 -15.90
C LEU A 78 7.66 12.79 -15.65
N ALA A 79 8.43 13.87 -15.62
CA ALA A 79 7.92 15.23 -15.48
C ALA A 79 7.19 15.74 -16.74
N ALA A 80 7.54 15.22 -17.93
CA ALA A 80 7.09 15.75 -19.21
C ALA A 80 5.88 15.03 -19.80
N GLN A 81 5.81 13.72 -19.71
CA GLN A 81 4.74 12.91 -20.30
C GLN A 81 4.61 11.56 -19.59
N TRP A 82 3.37 11.13 -19.35
CA TRP A 82 3.03 9.76 -18.99
C TRP A 82 2.68 8.99 -20.27
N PRO A 83 3.60 8.31 -20.91
CA PRO A 83 3.16 7.31 -21.86
C PRO A 83 2.66 6.14 -21.02
N TYR A 84 1.35 5.94 -20.97
CA TYR A 84 0.81 4.66 -20.59
C TYR A 84 1.52 3.62 -21.45
N THR A 85 2.28 2.76 -20.82
CA THR A 85 2.75 1.56 -21.48
C THR A 85 1.55 0.61 -21.58
N ASP A 86 1.54 -0.31 -22.56
CA ASP A 86 0.49 -1.32 -22.69
C ASP A 86 0.47 -2.30 -21.51
N ASP A 87 1.41 -2.17 -20.57
CA ASP A 87 1.56 -3.02 -19.39
C ASP A 87 0.79 -2.40 -18.20
N VAL A 88 -0.51 -2.62 -18.16
CA VAL A 88 -1.40 -2.22 -17.08
C VAL A 88 -1.99 -3.48 -16.43
N GLU A 89 -1.94 -3.55 -15.12
CA GLU A 89 -2.55 -4.61 -14.31
C GLU A 89 -3.71 -4.02 -13.51
N ASP A 90 -4.88 -4.66 -13.53
CA ASP A 90 -6.02 -4.34 -12.69
C ASP A 90 -6.09 -5.29 -11.49
N THR A 91 -6.37 -4.72 -10.32
CA THR A 91 -6.49 -5.42 -9.05
C THR A 91 -7.59 -4.78 -8.21
N GLY A 92 -7.72 -5.19 -6.96
CA GLY A 92 -8.72 -4.65 -6.05
C GLY A 92 -8.13 -3.85 -4.89
N MET A 93 -8.96 -2.97 -4.32
CA MET A 93 -8.65 -2.26 -3.09
C MET A 93 -9.89 -2.05 -2.22
N ILE A 94 -9.66 -1.85 -0.94
CA ILE A 94 -10.68 -1.42 0.03
C ILE A 94 -10.13 -0.20 0.75
N GLU A 95 -10.89 0.88 0.77
CA GLU A 95 -10.62 2.03 1.64
C GLU A 95 -11.90 2.49 2.31
N THR A 96 -11.85 2.57 3.63
CA THR A 96 -12.92 3.09 4.49
C THR A 96 -12.34 4.11 5.47
N ASP A 97 -13.17 4.74 6.28
CA ASP A 97 -12.69 5.65 7.33
C ASP A 97 -11.73 4.97 8.32
N ALA A 98 -11.89 3.68 8.55
CA ALA A 98 -11.13 2.93 9.54
C ALA A 98 -10.03 2.03 8.96
N TYR A 99 -10.04 1.79 7.65
CA TYR A 99 -9.25 0.71 7.06
C TYR A 99 -8.85 1.00 5.63
N VAL A 100 -7.66 0.61 5.24
CA VAL A 100 -7.18 0.58 3.86
C VAL A 100 -6.45 -0.72 3.59
N TRP A 101 -6.75 -1.34 2.46
CA TRP A 101 -6.08 -2.51 1.95
C TRP A 101 -5.95 -2.38 0.44
N LEU A 102 -4.75 -2.66 -0.07
CA LEU A 102 -4.45 -2.67 -1.50
C LEU A 102 -4.06 -4.08 -1.90
N HIS A 103 -4.56 -4.56 -3.03
CA HIS A 103 -4.05 -5.80 -3.62
C HIS A 103 -2.65 -5.54 -4.20
N PRO A 104 -1.65 -6.41 -3.98
CA PRO A 104 -0.29 -6.19 -4.48
C PRO A 104 -0.22 -6.29 -6.00
N PRO A 105 0.68 -5.53 -6.64
CA PRO A 105 1.03 -5.76 -8.03
C PRO A 105 1.73 -7.11 -8.19
N ARG A 106 1.47 -7.82 -9.30
CA ARG A 106 1.94 -9.21 -9.55
C ARG A 106 2.87 -9.34 -10.75
N TRP A 107 3.18 -8.25 -11.39
CA TRP A 107 3.97 -8.24 -12.61
C TRP A 107 5.39 -8.75 -12.38
N ARG A 108 5.81 -9.77 -13.15
CA ARG A 108 7.20 -10.28 -13.16
C ARG A 108 7.74 -10.58 -11.74
N LYS A 109 8.84 -9.92 -11.36
CA LYS A 109 9.53 -10.09 -10.07
C LYS A 109 8.69 -9.66 -8.87
N LEU A 110 7.63 -8.87 -9.09
CA LEU A 110 6.72 -8.42 -8.04
C LEU A 110 5.70 -9.49 -7.62
N SER A 111 5.56 -10.58 -8.36
CA SER A 111 4.67 -11.70 -8.00
C SER A 111 4.93 -12.28 -6.61
N VAL A 112 6.17 -12.15 -6.10
CA VAL A 112 6.52 -12.58 -4.75
C VAL A 112 5.77 -11.79 -3.66
N LEU A 113 5.25 -10.60 -3.96
CA LEU A 113 4.48 -9.80 -3.01
C LEU A 113 3.17 -10.45 -2.57
N GLU A 114 2.63 -11.38 -3.34
CA GLU A 114 1.45 -12.18 -2.95
C GLU A 114 1.66 -12.97 -1.65
N TYR A 115 2.89 -13.22 -1.27
CA TYR A 115 3.25 -14.00 -0.08
C TYR A 115 3.50 -13.16 1.16
N PHE A 116 3.32 -11.84 1.05
CA PHE A 116 3.38 -10.91 2.16
C PHE A 116 1.98 -10.41 2.56
N PRO A 117 1.76 -10.05 3.83
CA PRO A 117 0.54 -9.36 4.28
C PRO A 117 0.49 -7.92 3.74
N PHE A 118 0.33 -7.77 2.45
CA PHE A 118 0.49 -6.53 1.70
C PHE A 118 -0.69 -5.60 1.83
N PRO A 119 -0.43 -4.33 1.54
CA PRO A 119 -0.48 -3.31 2.58
C PRO A 119 -1.90 -3.21 3.11
N GLU A 120 -2.03 -3.62 4.33
CA GLU A 120 -3.26 -3.53 5.10
C GLU A 120 -3.05 -2.57 6.25
N ARG A 121 -3.95 -1.63 6.39
CA ARG A 121 -3.83 -0.62 7.41
C ARG A 121 -5.17 -0.29 8.05
N THR A 122 -5.20 -0.40 9.38
CA THR A 122 -6.27 0.18 10.19
C THR A 122 -5.91 1.63 10.50
N LYS A 123 -6.70 2.58 10.02
CA LYS A 123 -6.46 4.03 10.19
C LYS A 123 -6.51 4.48 11.65
N ASP A 124 -7.20 3.72 12.50
CA ASP A 124 -7.43 4.03 13.92
C ASP A 124 -6.35 3.52 14.87
N ILE A 125 -5.18 3.05 14.42
CA ILE A 125 -4.14 2.69 15.37
C ILE A 125 -3.65 3.94 16.10
N VAL A 126 -4.06 4.02 17.35
CA VAL A 126 -3.73 5.12 18.26
C VAL A 126 -2.46 4.83 19.05
N SER A 127 -2.04 3.57 19.11
CA SER A 127 -0.91 3.11 19.92
C SER A 127 -0.14 1.98 19.25
N GLU A 128 1.08 1.72 19.74
CA GLU A 128 1.86 0.54 19.38
C GLU A 128 1.07 -0.74 19.59
N SER A 129 1.15 -1.65 18.62
CA SER A 129 0.45 -2.92 18.70
C SER A 129 1.30 -4.07 18.16
N LYS A 130 1.06 -5.27 18.71
CA LYS A 130 1.71 -6.51 18.26
C LYS A 130 0.62 -7.53 17.93
N TYR A 131 0.66 -8.09 16.73
CA TYR A 131 -0.30 -9.09 16.30
C TYR A 131 0.33 -10.12 15.36
N THR A 132 -0.42 -11.13 14.97
CA THR A 132 0.06 -12.18 14.08
C THR A 132 -0.82 -12.25 12.84
N ARG A 133 -0.18 -12.28 11.67
CA ARG A 133 -0.80 -12.60 10.39
C ARG A 133 -0.33 -13.95 9.90
N MET A 134 -1.21 -14.67 9.22
CA MET A 134 -0.90 -15.97 8.65
C MET A 134 -1.18 -15.97 7.16
N PHE A 135 -0.19 -16.42 6.40
CA PHE A 135 -0.33 -16.74 5.00
C PHE A 135 -0.24 -18.25 4.82
N ILE A 136 -1.17 -18.81 4.06
CA ILE A 136 -1.19 -20.23 3.70
C ILE A 136 -1.35 -20.30 2.19
N GLY A 137 -0.36 -20.82 1.47
CA GLY A 137 -0.44 -20.95 0.03
C GLY A 137 0.75 -21.65 -0.60
N SER A 138 0.63 -21.88 -1.90
CA SER A 138 1.74 -22.37 -2.72
C SER A 138 2.66 -21.20 -3.05
N VAL A 139 3.92 -21.38 -2.81
CA VAL A 139 4.97 -20.44 -3.22
C VAL A 139 5.64 -21.05 -4.45
N ASP A 140 5.22 -20.64 -5.63
CA ASP A 140 5.59 -21.28 -6.89
C ASP A 140 7.10 -21.38 -7.12
N PHE A 141 7.86 -20.33 -6.80
CA PHE A 141 9.31 -20.35 -6.92
C PHE A 141 10.01 -21.24 -5.88
N LEU A 142 9.27 -21.81 -4.92
CA LEU A 142 9.76 -22.76 -3.93
C LEU A 142 9.23 -24.17 -4.15
N ASP A 143 8.38 -24.42 -5.14
CA ASP A 143 7.73 -25.70 -5.45
C ASP A 143 7.05 -26.38 -4.26
N LYS A 144 6.52 -25.63 -3.31
CA LYS A 144 5.92 -26.18 -2.08
C LYS A 144 4.86 -25.27 -1.50
N TRP A 145 3.86 -25.91 -0.93
CA TRP A 145 2.96 -25.27 0.01
C TRP A 145 3.73 -24.80 1.25
N MET A 146 3.60 -23.53 1.59
CA MET A 146 4.21 -22.94 2.76
C MET A 146 3.16 -22.32 3.67
N PHE A 147 3.43 -22.43 4.95
CA PHE A 147 2.73 -21.72 6.00
C PHE A 147 3.66 -20.64 6.54
N LEU A 148 3.30 -19.39 6.29
CA LEU A 148 4.03 -18.23 6.78
C LEU A 148 3.23 -17.59 7.92
N ARG A 149 3.86 -17.53 9.09
CA ARG A 149 3.30 -16.89 10.27
C ARG A 149 4.11 -15.62 10.56
N TYR A 150 3.56 -14.49 10.16
CA TYR A 150 4.15 -13.19 10.40
C TYR A 150 3.87 -12.72 11.83
N LYS A 151 4.91 -12.29 12.51
CA LYS A 151 4.81 -11.47 13.72
C LYS A 151 4.86 -10.03 13.27
N MET A 152 3.81 -9.28 13.59
CA MET A 152 3.66 -7.89 13.22
C MET A 152 3.87 -7.00 14.44
N GLU A 153 4.66 -5.96 14.27
CA GLU A 153 4.84 -4.87 15.23
C GLU A 153 4.49 -3.56 14.52
N VAL A 154 3.68 -2.74 15.19
CA VAL A 154 3.23 -1.46 14.65
C VAL A 154 3.64 -0.36 15.61
N GLU A 155 4.28 0.65 15.09
CA GLU A 155 4.62 1.87 15.83
C GLU A 155 4.02 3.11 15.14
N LYS A 156 3.75 4.14 15.92
CA LYS A 156 3.25 5.42 15.42
C LYS A 156 4.24 6.52 15.76
N ILE A 157 4.68 7.24 14.73
CA ILE A 157 5.57 8.39 14.85
C ILE A 157 4.90 9.58 14.16
N GLU A 158 4.38 10.53 14.94
CA GLU A 158 3.63 11.69 14.42
C GLU A 158 2.44 11.28 13.56
N ASN A 159 2.44 11.66 12.27
CA ASN A 159 1.44 11.31 11.27
C ASN A 159 1.73 9.99 10.53
N LYS A 160 2.83 9.31 10.85
CA LYS A 160 3.26 8.08 10.21
C LYS A 160 3.03 6.86 11.09
N ILE A 161 2.72 5.78 10.44
CA ILE A 161 2.59 4.45 11.03
C ILE A 161 3.55 3.54 10.31
N ILE A 162 4.40 2.86 11.08
CA ILE A 162 5.40 1.94 10.58
C ILE A 162 5.01 0.53 11.01
N ILE A 163 4.89 -0.36 10.05
CA ILE A 163 4.52 -1.76 10.26
C ILE A 163 5.75 -2.60 9.96
N HIS A 164 6.19 -3.39 10.94
CA HIS A 164 7.28 -4.35 10.80
C HIS A 164 6.71 -5.76 10.86
N GLY A 165 6.89 -6.54 9.80
CA GLY A 165 6.48 -7.93 9.74
C GLY A 165 7.67 -8.87 9.59
N LYS A 166 7.66 -10.01 10.32
CA LYS A 166 8.68 -11.04 10.24
C LYS A 166 8.09 -12.44 10.30
N ALA A 167 8.48 -13.29 9.35
CA ALA A 167 8.19 -14.72 9.40
C ALA A 167 9.47 -15.52 9.19
N LYS A 168 9.59 -16.65 9.88
CA LYS A 168 10.74 -17.56 9.75
C LYS A 168 10.34 -18.88 9.17
N THR A 169 11.11 -19.35 8.20
CA THR A 169 10.98 -20.66 7.59
C THR A 169 12.30 -21.40 7.67
N ARG A 170 12.30 -22.68 7.27
CA ARG A 170 13.55 -23.46 7.15
C ARG A 170 14.51 -22.93 6.09
N ARG A 171 14.01 -22.12 5.14
CA ARG A 171 14.78 -21.55 4.03
C ARG A 171 15.30 -20.15 4.30
N GLY A 172 14.85 -19.50 5.36
CA GLY A 172 15.27 -18.16 5.73
C GLY A 172 14.16 -17.33 6.35
N GLU A 173 14.43 -16.06 6.50
CA GLU A 173 13.53 -15.06 7.06
C GLU A 173 12.81 -14.30 5.95
N TRP A 174 11.54 -14.02 6.18
CA TRP A 174 10.71 -13.11 5.40
C TRP A 174 10.49 -11.86 6.24
N THR A 175 10.76 -10.70 5.68
CA THR A 175 10.59 -9.43 6.39
C THR A 175 9.85 -8.41 5.54
N GLU A 176 9.07 -7.57 6.21
CA GLU A 176 8.48 -6.40 5.59
C GLU A 176 8.60 -5.19 6.52
N VAL A 177 8.73 -4.02 5.93
CA VAL A 177 8.61 -2.73 6.61
C VAL A 177 7.76 -1.83 5.73
N ILE A 178 6.62 -1.38 6.26
CA ILE A 178 5.66 -0.56 5.51
C ILE A 178 5.44 0.73 6.28
N THR A 179 5.62 1.87 5.62
CA THR A 179 5.34 3.19 6.15
C THR A 179 4.07 3.75 5.52
N TYR A 180 3.09 4.06 6.36
CA TYR A 180 1.85 4.72 6.00
C TYR A 180 1.81 6.12 6.61
N ASP A 181 1.59 7.11 5.76
CA ASP A 181 1.39 8.51 6.14
C ASP A 181 -0.11 8.84 6.10
N SER A 182 -0.65 9.52 7.11
CA SER A 182 -2.07 9.81 7.18
C SER A 182 -2.61 10.75 6.10
N GLU A 183 -1.73 11.44 5.37
CA GLU A 183 -2.09 12.39 4.31
C GLU A 183 -1.74 11.86 2.91
N LYS A 184 -0.71 11.01 2.81
CA LYS A 184 -0.16 10.53 1.54
C LYS A 184 -0.40 9.05 1.27
N GLY A 185 -0.87 8.29 2.26
CA GLY A 185 -1.02 6.84 2.15
C GLY A 185 0.30 6.09 2.34
N PHE A 186 0.48 4.99 1.62
CA PHE A 186 1.73 4.20 1.68
C PHE A 186 2.85 4.95 0.97
N THR A 187 3.89 5.32 1.72
CA THR A 187 5.01 6.14 1.21
C THR A 187 6.28 5.33 0.99
N GLU A 188 6.53 4.33 1.81
CA GLU A 188 7.66 3.41 1.67
C GLU A 188 7.23 2.00 2.02
N MET A 189 7.67 1.03 1.22
CA MET A 189 7.44 -0.38 1.49
C MET A 189 8.70 -1.16 1.14
N TYR A 190 9.16 -1.99 2.05
CA TYR A 190 10.31 -2.87 1.89
C TYR A 190 9.90 -4.30 2.18
N PHE A 191 10.29 -5.21 1.30
CA PHE A 191 10.02 -6.63 1.41
C PHE A 191 11.30 -7.41 1.14
N SER A 192 11.55 -8.44 1.95
CA SER A 192 12.68 -9.35 1.74
C SER A 192 12.24 -10.79 1.94
N ALA A 193 12.65 -11.66 1.03
CA ALA A 193 12.36 -13.08 1.03
C ALA A 193 13.65 -13.92 0.86
N PRO A 194 13.65 -15.21 1.26
CA PRO A 194 14.77 -16.11 1.02
C PRO A 194 15.12 -16.20 -0.48
N GLY A 195 16.42 -16.35 -0.79
CA GLY A 195 16.93 -16.38 -2.16
C GLY A 195 17.43 -15.01 -2.62
N ASP A 196 17.81 -14.15 -1.67
CA ASP A 196 18.33 -12.79 -1.93
C ASP A 196 17.34 -11.95 -2.74
N ILE A 197 16.05 -12.06 -2.38
CA ILE A 197 14.97 -11.28 -2.97
C ILE A 197 14.71 -10.08 -2.07
N GLU A 198 14.83 -8.89 -2.64
CA GLU A 198 14.48 -7.62 -1.99
C GLU A 198 13.65 -6.77 -2.94
N ILE A 199 12.58 -6.16 -2.42
CA ILE A 199 11.72 -5.23 -3.17
C ILE A 199 11.51 -4.00 -2.31
N ARG A 200 11.75 -2.83 -2.89
CA ARG A 200 11.55 -1.55 -2.22
C ARG A 200 10.69 -0.64 -3.09
N PHE A 201 9.64 -0.09 -2.51
CA PHE A 201 8.82 0.98 -3.08
C PHE A 201 9.12 2.28 -2.35
N ALA A 202 9.26 3.36 -3.10
CA ALA A 202 9.36 4.71 -2.57
C ALA A 202 8.39 5.61 -3.34
N LEU A 203 7.46 6.25 -2.65
CA LEU A 203 6.53 7.22 -3.24
C LEU A 203 7.31 8.45 -3.69
N LEU A 204 7.25 8.77 -4.96
CA LEU A 204 7.91 9.94 -5.56
C LEU A 204 6.97 11.13 -5.67
N ASP A 205 5.72 10.89 -6.10
CA ASP A 205 4.79 11.97 -6.42
C ASP A 205 3.34 11.50 -6.26
N VAL A 206 2.44 12.44 -6.00
CA VAL A 206 0.98 12.26 -6.01
C VAL A 206 0.38 13.33 -6.90
N ARG A 207 -0.31 12.92 -7.96
CA ARG A 207 -0.92 13.83 -8.93
C ARG A 207 -2.44 13.77 -8.86
N ASN A 208 -3.07 14.90 -9.15
CA ASN A 208 -4.51 14.95 -9.37
C ASN A 208 -4.76 14.90 -10.89
N HIS A 209 -5.73 14.09 -11.30
CA HIS A 209 -6.25 14.03 -12.68
C HIS A 209 -7.27 15.12 -12.94
#